data_7292d47debe790d353a6185efaa1732b
#
_entry.id   7292d47debe790d353a6185efaa1732b
#
_cell.length_a   1.000
_cell.length_b   1.000
_cell.length_c   1.000
_cell.angle_alpha   90.00
_cell.angle_beta   90.00
_cell.angle_gamma   90.00
#
_symmetry.space_group_name_H-M   'P 1'
#
loop_
_entity.id
_entity.type
_entity.pdbx_description
1 polymer ?
#
loop_
_entity_poly.entity_id
_entity_poly.type
_entity_poly.pdbx_seq_one_letter_code
_entity_poly.pdbx_strand_id
1 'polypeptide(L)'
;EEAALSPTEFPFTQDDFDPQMEHALELMPEIVGDESVGVKYAINGLIALTPDGMPVLGETPEVKGLWSAAAVWVKEGPGVGKSVAEWMVNGESHIDLHSSDISRFHDHQKTRAHVKARAFEAFPKTYGIVHPAEQYASDRPIRLSPMHARHEALGAVFYEAAGWERPQWFEANAPLVSKYGVETRPHEWDARWWSPIINAEHLAMREHAGLFDLSAFAIFDVSGSGALEGLQRIAARQMDVLVGRVVYTPLLSQSGGFKSDLTIMRLGDDLFRVVTGGAHGMADKKWFRDHLPQDGSVSLVDVTTAWTTIGLWGPRARDILQSVTRDDVSHEGFKFGTCRTIEIGSQLVLASRISYVGDLGWEFYVPIEQGARLWDVLWEAGQPHSLTACGIGVYGTTGRLEKGYRAYGAELETEYDVVEAGMQAVRVKEQDFIGKEAHLRHRDAEPAAILCTLTVDDHTSAAGIKRYPLGREPIVLRDGTPITDARGRRSYVTSAGAGPSLGRYILLAYLPPERAVEGSQELAVEYMNERFPVTVDVVGPRPVFDPENLRIRS
;
A
#
# COMPACT_ATOMS: atom_id res chain seq x y z
N GLU A 1 13.45 -28.97 18.68
CA GLU A 1 14.44 -29.91 18.12
C GLU A 1 13.83 -31.28 17.88
N GLU A 2 13.02 -31.84 18.80
CA GLU A 2 12.30 -33.10 18.58
C GLU A 2 11.36 -33.03 17.36
N ALA A 3 10.65 -31.92 17.19
CA ALA A 3 9.74 -31.70 16.06
C ALA A 3 10.44 -31.76 14.69
N ALA A 4 11.72 -31.40 14.61
CA ALA A 4 12.49 -31.46 13.37
C ALA A 4 12.90 -32.90 12.97
N LEU A 5 12.78 -33.86 13.89
CA LEU A 5 13.14 -35.24 13.72
C LEU A 5 11.93 -36.19 13.81
N SER A 6 10.76 -35.69 14.18
CA SER A 6 9.56 -36.46 14.45
C SER A 6 8.61 -36.51 13.25
N PRO A 7 7.72 -37.50 13.19
CA PRO A 7 6.60 -37.53 12.28
C PRO A 7 5.73 -36.29 12.48
N THR A 8 4.94 -35.94 11.47
CA THR A 8 4.07 -34.74 11.46
C THR A 8 2.90 -34.80 12.44
N GLU A 9 2.72 -35.92 13.13
CA GLU A 9 1.66 -36.17 14.11
C GLU A 9 2.24 -36.35 15.50
N PHE A 10 1.72 -35.61 16.48
CA PHE A 10 2.08 -35.65 17.89
C PHE A 10 0.95 -36.28 18.73
N PRO A 11 1.23 -36.64 19.98
CA PRO A 11 0.17 -37.00 20.92
C PRO A 11 -0.84 -35.88 21.04
N PHE A 12 -2.12 -36.24 21.10
CA PHE A 12 -3.21 -35.29 21.25
C PHE A 12 -3.11 -34.57 22.61
N THR A 13 -3.29 -33.26 22.61
CA THR A 13 -3.27 -32.41 23.81
C THR A 13 -4.69 -31.95 24.15
N GLN A 14 -5.26 -32.54 25.21
CA GLN A 14 -6.62 -32.27 25.65
C GLN A 14 -6.80 -30.82 26.07
N ASP A 15 -5.85 -30.28 26.86
CA ASP A 15 -5.90 -28.92 27.40
C ASP A 15 -5.97 -27.83 26.32
N ASP A 16 -5.38 -28.05 25.15
CA ASP A 16 -5.44 -27.15 24.00
C ASP A 16 -6.76 -27.29 23.23
N PHE A 17 -7.42 -28.43 23.33
CA PHE A 17 -8.64 -28.74 22.60
C PHE A 17 -9.91 -28.32 23.36
N ASP A 18 -9.93 -28.44 24.67
CA ASP A 18 -11.11 -28.20 25.51
C ASP A 18 -11.74 -26.82 25.30
N PRO A 19 -11.02 -25.69 25.20
CA PRO A 19 -11.62 -24.39 24.93
C PRO A 19 -12.36 -24.34 23.58
N GLN A 20 -11.88 -25.09 22.57
CA GLN A 20 -12.55 -25.16 21.27
C GLN A 20 -13.81 -26.01 21.33
N MET A 21 -13.81 -27.06 22.14
CA MET A 21 -15.00 -27.89 22.39
C MET A 21 -16.07 -27.12 23.17
N GLU A 22 -15.69 -26.27 24.13
CA GLU A 22 -16.64 -25.40 24.84
C GLU A 22 -17.36 -24.46 23.86
N HIS A 23 -16.61 -23.79 22.96
CA HIS A 23 -17.21 -22.97 21.92
C HIS A 23 -18.07 -23.77 20.94
N ALA A 24 -17.66 -24.98 20.56
CA ALA A 24 -18.47 -25.84 19.71
C ALA A 24 -19.78 -26.27 20.39
N LEU A 25 -19.75 -26.51 21.70
CA LEU A 25 -20.92 -26.83 22.50
C LEU A 25 -21.90 -25.66 22.57
N GLU A 26 -21.41 -24.42 22.69
CA GLU A 26 -22.25 -23.21 22.66
C GLU A 26 -22.94 -23.04 21.29
N LEU A 27 -22.22 -23.30 20.20
CA LEU A 27 -22.73 -23.12 18.84
C LEU A 27 -23.65 -24.25 18.38
N MET A 28 -23.42 -25.49 18.84
CA MET A 28 -24.11 -26.70 18.38
C MET A 28 -24.49 -27.62 19.57
N PRO A 29 -25.26 -27.12 20.56
CA PRO A 29 -25.52 -27.88 21.79
C PRO A 29 -26.25 -29.19 21.55
N GLU A 30 -27.13 -29.26 20.55
CA GLU A 30 -27.90 -30.48 20.24
C GLU A 30 -27.06 -31.61 19.64
N ILE A 31 -25.91 -31.26 19.01
CA ILE A 31 -25.03 -32.24 18.37
C ILE A 31 -23.84 -32.56 19.27
N VAL A 32 -23.12 -31.53 19.72
CA VAL A 32 -21.88 -31.67 20.51
C VAL A 32 -22.19 -32.06 21.96
N GLY A 33 -23.36 -31.66 22.48
CA GLY A 33 -23.83 -31.97 23.82
C GLY A 33 -24.51 -33.34 23.96
N ASP A 34 -24.72 -34.10 22.87
CA ASP A 34 -25.25 -35.45 22.91
C ASP A 34 -24.15 -36.42 23.39
N GLU A 35 -24.33 -37.02 24.56
CA GLU A 35 -23.39 -37.96 25.16
C GLU A 35 -23.11 -39.19 24.27
N SER A 36 -23.96 -39.48 23.29
CA SER A 36 -23.75 -40.54 22.32
C SER A 36 -22.77 -40.14 21.20
N VAL A 37 -22.51 -38.86 21.04
CA VAL A 37 -21.58 -38.28 20.05
C VAL A 37 -20.24 -38.02 20.71
N GLY A 38 -19.27 -38.89 20.52
CA GLY A 38 -17.91 -38.75 21.05
C GLY A 38 -16.91 -38.30 19.97
N VAL A 39 -15.68 -38.02 20.39
CA VAL A 39 -14.55 -37.79 19.48
C VAL A 39 -14.09 -39.14 18.94
N LYS A 40 -14.34 -39.41 17.67
CA LYS A 40 -13.96 -40.65 17.00
C LYS A 40 -12.45 -40.72 16.71
N TYR A 41 -11.85 -39.60 16.37
CA TYR A 41 -10.45 -39.50 16.01
C TYR A 41 -9.94 -38.08 16.32
N ALA A 42 -8.80 -37.97 16.93
CA ALA A 42 -8.15 -36.73 17.26
C ALA A 42 -6.69 -36.77 16.80
N ILE A 43 -6.23 -35.67 16.22
CA ILE A 43 -4.85 -35.49 15.75
C ILE A 43 -4.25 -34.21 16.31
N ASN A 44 -2.94 -34.23 16.49
CA ASN A 44 -2.13 -33.04 16.77
C ASN A 44 -1.01 -32.98 15.73
N GLY A 45 -1.17 -32.11 14.74
CA GLY A 45 -0.26 -32.01 13.59
C GLY A 45 0.56 -30.74 13.57
N LEU A 46 1.70 -30.76 12.89
CA LEU A 46 2.51 -29.58 12.64
C LEU A 46 1.88 -28.72 11.53
N ILE A 47 1.85 -27.42 11.75
CA ILE A 47 1.45 -26.43 10.77
C ILE A 47 2.66 -25.57 10.40
N ALA A 48 2.91 -25.39 9.09
CA ALA A 48 3.92 -24.47 8.62
C ALA A 48 3.41 -23.04 8.71
N LEU A 49 4.14 -22.19 9.43
CA LEU A 49 3.83 -20.77 9.63
C LEU A 49 4.94 -19.88 9.09
N THR A 50 4.56 -18.72 8.61
CA THR A 50 5.44 -17.67 8.10
C THR A 50 5.33 -16.40 8.96
N PRO A 51 6.26 -15.46 8.85
CA PRO A 51 6.21 -14.23 9.65
C PRO A 51 4.98 -13.36 9.42
N ASP A 52 4.32 -13.50 8.28
CA ASP A 52 3.15 -12.71 7.86
C ASP A 52 1.89 -13.56 7.66
N GLY A 53 1.96 -14.87 7.93
CA GLY A 53 0.84 -15.79 7.80
C GLY A 53 0.49 -16.20 6.35
N MET A 54 1.17 -15.64 5.34
CA MET A 54 0.90 -15.94 3.93
C MET A 54 1.80 -17.07 3.42
N PRO A 55 1.38 -17.85 2.40
CA PRO A 55 2.24 -18.84 1.75
C PRO A 55 3.54 -18.26 1.20
N VAL A 56 4.51 -19.12 0.90
CA VAL A 56 5.80 -18.77 0.32
C VAL A 56 5.91 -19.38 -1.06
N LEU A 57 5.58 -18.60 -2.10
CA LEU A 57 5.43 -19.07 -3.47
C LEU A 57 6.42 -18.38 -4.41
N GLY A 58 6.83 -19.07 -5.46
CA GLY A 58 7.59 -18.48 -6.56
C GLY A 58 9.07 -18.85 -6.57
N GLU A 59 9.79 -18.28 -7.53
CA GLU A 59 11.23 -18.46 -7.67
C GLU A 59 12.00 -17.66 -6.63
N THR A 60 12.97 -18.31 -5.95
CA THR A 60 13.74 -17.64 -4.90
C THR A 60 14.63 -16.54 -5.49
N PRO A 61 14.80 -15.42 -4.77
CA PRO A 61 15.70 -14.36 -5.25
C PRO A 61 17.17 -14.73 -5.21
N GLU A 62 17.57 -15.78 -4.48
CA GLU A 62 18.95 -16.19 -4.27
C GLU A 62 19.45 -17.18 -5.34
N VAL A 63 18.57 -18.05 -5.83
CA VAL A 63 18.96 -19.15 -6.73
C VAL A 63 17.98 -19.25 -7.89
N LYS A 64 18.44 -18.93 -9.08
CA LYS A 64 17.64 -19.06 -10.31
C LYS A 64 17.24 -20.51 -10.56
N GLY A 65 15.96 -20.75 -10.86
CA GLY A 65 15.39 -22.06 -11.11
C GLY A 65 14.98 -22.83 -9.86
N LEU A 66 15.24 -22.28 -8.66
CA LEU A 66 14.73 -22.87 -7.39
C LEU A 66 13.40 -22.23 -7.03
N TRP A 67 12.34 -23.03 -7.01
CA TRP A 67 10.98 -22.60 -6.73
C TRP A 67 10.49 -23.09 -5.38
N SER A 68 9.71 -22.26 -4.72
CA SER A 68 9.01 -22.57 -3.46
C SER A 68 7.50 -22.66 -3.69
N ALA A 69 6.88 -23.62 -3.02
CA ALA A 69 5.44 -23.70 -2.78
C ALA A 69 5.25 -24.22 -1.36
N ALA A 70 5.63 -23.43 -0.37
CA ALA A 70 5.70 -23.79 1.04
C ALA A 70 4.69 -23.02 1.89
N ALA A 71 4.46 -23.50 3.12
CA ALA A 71 3.46 -22.96 4.04
C ALA A 71 2.05 -22.88 3.42
N VAL A 72 1.73 -23.89 2.61
CA VAL A 72 0.43 -24.07 1.94
C VAL A 72 -0.40 -25.05 2.75
N TRP A 73 -1.57 -24.61 3.17
CA TRP A 73 -2.49 -25.47 3.90
C TRP A 73 -3.34 -26.31 2.93
N VAL A 74 -3.92 -27.41 3.42
CA VAL A 74 -4.68 -28.35 2.57
C VAL A 74 -5.75 -27.67 1.72
N LYS A 75 -6.48 -26.69 2.29
CA LYS A 75 -7.54 -25.96 1.60
C LYS A 75 -7.03 -25.14 0.39
N GLU A 76 -5.77 -24.72 0.40
CA GLU A 76 -5.16 -23.86 -0.62
C GLU A 76 -4.40 -24.68 -1.69
N GLY A 77 -4.08 -25.93 -1.39
CA GLY A 77 -3.18 -26.77 -2.20
C GLY A 77 -3.51 -26.81 -3.70
N PRO A 78 -4.75 -27.09 -4.11
CA PRO A 78 -5.09 -27.14 -5.53
C PRO A 78 -4.93 -25.79 -6.25
N GLY A 79 -5.36 -24.70 -5.62
CA GLY A 79 -5.23 -23.34 -6.18
C GLY A 79 -3.77 -22.91 -6.29
N VAL A 80 -2.99 -23.10 -5.24
CA VAL A 80 -1.55 -22.83 -5.23
C VAL A 80 -0.82 -23.65 -6.28
N GLY A 81 -1.10 -24.97 -6.35
CA GLY A 81 -0.47 -25.85 -7.34
C GLY A 81 -0.71 -25.39 -8.76
N LYS A 82 -1.95 -25.00 -9.10
CA LYS A 82 -2.29 -24.43 -10.41
C LYS A 82 -1.52 -23.14 -10.67
N SER A 83 -1.59 -22.16 -9.75
CA SER A 83 -1.01 -20.84 -9.95
C SER A 83 0.51 -20.85 -10.04
N VAL A 84 1.19 -21.68 -9.24
CA VAL A 84 2.65 -21.85 -9.32
C VAL A 84 3.05 -22.54 -10.62
N ALA A 85 2.31 -23.56 -11.06
CA ALA A 85 2.57 -24.23 -12.33
C ALA A 85 2.40 -23.27 -13.53
N GLU A 86 1.37 -22.45 -13.54
CA GLU A 86 1.18 -21.41 -14.55
C GLU A 86 2.35 -20.42 -14.53
N TRP A 87 2.76 -19.96 -13.34
CA TRP A 87 3.88 -19.05 -13.21
C TRP A 87 5.20 -19.63 -13.73
N MET A 88 5.48 -20.91 -13.42
CA MET A 88 6.65 -21.61 -13.93
C MET A 88 6.66 -21.76 -15.47
N VAL A 89 5.51 -22.02 -16.08
CA VAL A 89 5.38 -22.30 -17.52
C VAL A 89 5.25 -21.01 -18.35
N ASN A 90 4.47 -20.05 -17.86
CA ASN A 90 4.10 -18.86 -18.62
C ASN A 90 4.91 -17.61 -18.19
N GLY A 91 5.69 -17.70 -17.10
CA GLY A 91 6.37 -16.55 -16.49
C GLY A 91 5.50 -15.69 -15.58
N GLU A 92 4.19 -15.99 -15.51
CA GLU A 92 3.22 -15.32 -14.63
C GLU A 92 2.03 -16.20 -14.31
N SER A 93 1.34 -15.95 -13.19
CA SER A 93 0.04 -16.55 -12.86
C SER A 93 -1.08 -15.67 -13.40
N HIS A 94 -2.26 -16.27 -13.63
CA HIS A 94 -3.47 -15.54 -14.03
C HIS A 94 -4.13 -14.75 -12.89
N ILE A 95 -3.71 -15.00 -11.63
CA ILE A 95 -4.13 -14.25 -10.44
C ILE A 95 -2.92 -13.57 -9.82
N ASP A 96 -3.16 -12.52 -9.08
CA ASP A 96 -2.11 -11.83 -8.35
C ASP A 96 -1.59 -12.67 -7.17
N LEU A 97 -0.27 -12.81 -7.10
CA LEU A 97 0.44 -13.57 -6.06
C LEU A 97 1.43 -12.70 -5.26
N HIS A 98 1.40 -11.37 -5.41
CA HIS A 98 2.41 -10.49 -4.79
C HIS A 98 2.51 -10.68 -3.27
N SER A 99 1.38 -10.88 -2.59
CA SER A 99 1.33 -11.08 -1.14
C SER A 99 1.89 -12.43 -0.68
N SER A 100 2.07 -13.37 -1.62
CA SER A 100 2.62 -14.72 -1.37
C SER A 100 3.98 -14.93 -2.02
N ASP A 101 4.47 -13.99 -2.84
CA ASP A 101 5.76 -14.09 -3.52
C ASP A 101 6.91 -14.18 -2.50
N ILE A 102 7.76 -15.22 -2.63
CA ILE A 102 8.92 -15.43 -1.74
C ILE A 102 9.87 -14.23 -1.74
N SER A 103 9.92 -13.48 -2.82
CA SER A 103 10.79 -12.30 -2.96
C SER A 103 10.35 -11.10 -2.10
N ARG A 104 9.15 -11.14 -1.49
CA ARG A 104 8.66 -10.06 -0.61
C ARG A 104 9.46 -9.88 0.68
N PHE A 105 10.18 -10.92 1.11
CA PHE A 105 10.84 -10.91 2.41
C PHE A 105 12.11 -10.07 2.46
N HIS A 106 12.17 -9.20 3.46
CA HIS A 106 13.38 -8.51 3.89
C HIS A 106 14.27 -9.44 4.73
N ASP A 107 15.56 -9.12 4.85
CA ASP A 107 16.53 -10.00 5.52
C ASP A 107 16.18 -10.27 6.99
N HIS A 108 15.66 -9.30 7.73
CA HIS A 108 15.24 -9.53 9.12
C HIS A 108 14.11 -10.58 9.22
N GLN A 109 13.20 -10.63 8.24
CA GLN A 109 12.09 -11.57 8.20
C GLN A 109 12.53 -13.03 7.91
N LYS A 110 13.79 -13.23 7.52
CA LYS A 110 14.39 -14.56 7.30
C LYS A 110 15.12 -15.09 8.54
N THR A 111 15.27 -14.29 9.59
CA THR A 111 15.95 -14.71 10.82
C THR A 111 15.07 -15.65 11.66
N ARG A 112 15.68 -16.67 12.27
CA ARG A 112 14.94 -17.63 13.11
C ARG A 112 14.21 -16.98 14.27
N ALA A 113 14.77 -15.94 14.87
CA ALA A 113 14.17 -15.21 15.99
C ALA A 113 12.89 -14.51 15.55
N HIS A 114 12.95 -13.76 14.44
CA HIS A 114 11.80 -13.06 13.88
C HIS A 114 10.69 -14.02 13.45
N VAL A 115 11.04 -15.05 12.67
CA VAL A 115 10.08 -16.08 12.21
C VAL A 115 9.38 -16.72 13.40
N LYS A 116 10.14 -17.12 14.45
CA LYS A 116 9.56 -17.74 15.65
C LYS A 116 8.60 -16.79 16.37
N ALA A 117 9.00 -15.55 16.63
CA ALA A 117 8.19 -14.57 17.34
C ALA A 117 6.90 -14.23 16.58
N ARG A 118 7.01 -13.96 15.27
CA ARG A 118 5.88 -13.63 14.41
C ARG A 118 4.93 -14.81 14.19
N ALA A 119 5.44 -16.02 13.96
CA ALA A 119 4.62 -17.21 13.81
C ALA A 119 3.84 -17.52 15.09
N PHE A 120 4.44 -17.31 16.25
CA PHE A 120 3.77 -17.49 17.54
C PHE A 120 2.61 -16.51 17.75
N GLU A 121 2.75 -15.26 17.29
CA GLU A 121 1.69 -14.25 17.34
C GLU A 121 0.65 -14.45 16.21
N ALA A 122 1.08 -14.85 15.01
CA ALA A 122 0.21 -15.00 13.85
C ALA A 122 -0.82 -16.13 14.03
N PHE A 123 -0.44 -17.22 14.69
CA PHE A 123 -1.31 -18.40 14.81
C PHE A 123 -2.60 -18.11 15.58
N PRO A 124 -2.58 -17.52 16.80
CA PRO A 124 -3.81 -17.14 17.50
C PRO A 124 -4.65 -16.14 16.71
N LYS A 125 -4.02 -15.20 15.99
CA LYS A 125 -4.73 -14.22 15.16
C LYS A 125 -5.46 -14.86 13.99
N THR A 126 -4.98 -15.97 13.45
CA THR A 126 -5.64 -16.68 12.35
C THR A 126 -7.01 -17.24 12.75
N TYR A 127 -7.19 -17.62 14.01
CA TYR A 127 -8.43 -18.20 14.54
C TYR A 127 -9.15 -17.28 15.55
N GLY A 128 -8.54 -16.17 15.90
CA GLY A 128 -9.10 -15.20 16.83
C GLY A 128 -9.89 -14.08 16.17
N ILE A 129 -10.38 -13.18 16.99
CA ILE A 129 -10.96 -11.92 16.52
C ILE A 129 -9.84 -10.95 16.22
N VAL A 130 -9.71 -10.56 14.96
CA VAL A 130 -8.74 -9.56 14.51
C VAL A 130 -9.46 -8.24 14.28
N HIS A 131 -8.93 -7.17 14.88
CA HIS A 131 -9.46 -5.82 14.69
C HIS A 131 -8.97 -5.20 13.37
N PRO A 132 -9.73 -4.27 12.76
CA PRO A 132 -9.28 -3.53 11.59
C PRO A 132 -7.93 -2.83 11.85
N ALA A 133 -7.01 -2.95 10.90
CA ALA A 133 -5.66 -2.38 10.96
C ALA A 133 -4.82 -2.86 12.16
N GLU A 134 -5.15 -4.00 12.75
CA GLU A 134 -4.39 -4.58 13.86
C GLU A 134 -2.94 -4.85 13.47
N GLN A 135 -2.01 -4.48 14.36
CA GLN A 135 -0.59 -4.61 14.17
C GLN A 135 -0.02 -5.83 14.91
N TYR A 136 1.07 -6.40 14.38
CA TYR A 136 1.90 -7.30 15.15
C TYR A 136 2.63 -6.53 16.26
N ALA A 137 2.71 -7.12 17.44
CA ALA A 137 3.43 -6.59 18.59
C ALA A 137 4.81 -7.23 18.78
N SER A 138 4.97 -8.50 18.36
CA SER A 138 6.19 -9.26 18.56
C SER A 138 7.33 -8.77 17.67
N ASP A 139 8.56 -8.88 18.19
CA ASP A 139 9.82 -8.57 17.50
C ASP A 139 9.79 -7.17 16.87
N ARG A 140 9.48 -6.17 17.70
CA ARG A 140 9.48 -4.73 17.37
C ARG A 140 10.19 -3.94 18.47
N PRO A 141 10.81 -2.80 18.17
CA PRO A 141 11.08 -2.24 16.83
C PRO A 141 12.28 -2.91 16.15
N ILE A 142 12.31 -2.92 14.80
CA ILE A 142 13.46 -3.42 14.02
C ILE A 142 14.17 -2.31 13.26
N ARG A 143 13.42 -1.48 12.53
CA ARG A 143 13.95 -0.39 11.73
C ARG A 143 13.35 0.93 12.18
N LEU A 144 14.21 1.87 12.53
CA LEU A 144 13.84 3.20 13.01
C LEU A 144 14.35 4.27 12.05
N SER A 145 13.53 5.27 11.77
CA SER A 145 13.96 6.45 11.04
C SER A 145 14.84 7.35 11.92
N PRO A 146 15.68 8.22 11.35
CA PRO A 146 16.47 9.15 12.13
C PRO A 146 15.63 10.17 12.93
N MET A 147 14.34 10.30 12.59
CA MET A 147 13.39 11.18 13.29
C MET A 147 12.65 10.48 14.43
N HIS A 148 12.87 9.19 14.69
CA HIS A 148 12.06 8.39 15.61
C HIS A 148 11.88 9.02 17.00
N ALA A 149 12.96 9.50 17.63
CA ALA A 149 12.87 10.15 18.94
C ALA A 149 12.02 11.44 18.93
N ARG A 150 11.96 12.15 17.80
CA ARG A 150 11.09 13.33 17.61
C ARG A 150 9.64 12.93 17.49
N HIS A 151 9.39 11.80 16.83
CA HIS A 151 8.06 11.22 16.72
C HIS A 151 7.54 10.76 18.07
N GLU A 152 8.37 10.06 18.86
CA GLU A 152 8.02 9.68 20.23
C GLU A 152 7.69 10.91 21.11
N ALA A 153 8.46 11.99 20.98
CA ALA A 153 8.22 13.23 21.72
C ALA A 153 6.89 13.91 21.34
N LEU A 154 6.39 13.68 20.12
CA LEU A 154 5.07 14.12 19.65
C LEU A 154 3.96 13.09 19.94
N GLY A 155 4.27 12.00 20.64
CA GLY A 155 3.31 10.93 20.95
C GLY A 155 2.88 10.15 19.71
N ALA A 156 3.80 9.81 18.81
CA ALA A 156 3.48 9.02 17.64
C ALA A 156 2.95 7.64 18.02
N VAL A 157 1.85 7.24 17.38
CA VAL A 157 1.40 5.85 17.36
C VAL A 157 1.93 5.21 16.09
N PHE A 158 2.71 4.14 16.25
CA PHE A 158 3.46 3.56 15.13
C PHE A 158 2.72 2.42 14.46
N TYR A 159 2.83 2.40 13.14
CA TYR A 159 2.42 1.34 12.23
C TYR A 159 3.66 0.68 11.64
N GLU A 160 3.83 -0.63 11.84
CA GLU A 160 4.97 -1.38 11.29
C GLU A 160 4.68 -1.85 9.87
N ALA A 161 5.62 -1.61 8.95
CA ALA A 161 5.65 -2.26 7.65
C ALA A 161 7.10 -2.48 7.20
N ALA A 162 7.40 -3.69 6.75
CA ALA A 162 8.75 -4.11 6.33
C ALA A 162 9.82 -3.85 7.42
N GLY A 163 9.44 -3.98 8.69
CA GLY A 163 10.25 -3.71 9.86
C GLY A 163 10.35 -2.24 10.28
N TRP A 164 9.88 -1.30 9.45
CA TRP A 164 9.91 0.11 9.79
C TRP A 164 8.79 0.53 10.71
N GLU A 165 9.14 1.25 11.81
CA GLU A 165 8.20 1.97 12.64
C GLU A 165 7.83 3.28 11.96
N ARG A 166 6.60 3.39 11.46
CA ARG A 166 6.10 4.58 10.76
C ARG A 166 5.02 5.25 11.60
N PRO A 167 5.09 6.56 11.88
CA PRO A 167 4.00 7.25 12.56
C PRO A 167 2.70 7.11 11.78
N GLN A 168 1.65 6.59 12.41
CA GLN A 168 0.32 6.50 11.84
C GLN A 168 -0.49 7.77 12.10
N TRP A 169 -0.36 8.33 13.31
CA TRP A 169 -0.82 9.64 13.75
C TRP A 169 0.00 10.10 14.95
N PHE A 170 -0.19 11.33 15.39
CA PHE A 170 0.51 11.91 16.53
C PHE A 170 -0.47 12.41 17.60
N GLU A 171 -0.39 11.88 18.83
CA GLU A 171 -1.26 12.25 19.96
C GLU A 171 -1.18 13.75 20.32
N ALA A 172 -0.05 14.41 20.05
CA ALA A 172 0.06 15.87 20.20
C ALA A 172 -0.97 16.65 19.37
N ASN A 173 -1.53 16.04 18.33
CA ASN A 173 -2.54 16.63 17.47
C ASN A 173 -3.99 16.39 17.95
N ALA A 174 -4.22 15.73 19.10
CA ALA A 174 -5.56 15.47 19.63
C ALA A 174 -6.44 16.73 19.77
N PRO A 175 -5.93 17.93 20.11
CA PRO A 175 -6.74 19.16 20.13
C PRO A 175 -7.35 19.53 18.76
N LEU A 176 -6.76 19.10 17.65
CA LEU A 176 -7.26 19.36 16.31
C LEU A 176 -8.59 18.63 16.02
N VAL A 177 -8.86 17.52 16.71
CA VAL A 177 -10.15 16.80 16.59
C VAL A 177 -11.31 17.71 16.92
N SER A 178 -11.25 18.43 18.05
CA SER A 178 -12.27 19.41 18.43
C SER A 178 -12.25 20.65 17.54
N LYS A 179 -11.04 21.13 17.18
CA LYS A 179 -10.89 22.31 16.31
C LYS A 179 -11.62 22.12 14.97
N TYR A 180 -11.50 20.94 14.38
CA TYR A 180 -12.09 20.65 13.06
C TYR A 180 -13.46 19.94 13.15
N GLY A 181 -13.95 19.66 14.36
CA GLY A 181 -15.24 18.97 14.54
C GLY A 181 -15.25 17.57 13.94
N VAL A 182 -14.10 16.86 14.02
CA VAL A 182 -13.95 15.52 13.44
C VAL A 182 -14.79 14.52 14.19
N GLU A 183 -15.52 13.69 13.44
CA GLU A 183 -16.32 12.61 13.98
C GLU A 183 -15.44 11.50 14.59
N THR A 184 -15.86 11.00 15.76
CA THR A 184 -15.22 9.87 16.43
C THR A 184 -15.98 8.58 16.15
N ARG A 185 -15.29 7.44 16.24
CA ARG A 185 -15.90 6.11 16.15
C ARG A 185 -16.12 5.59 17.57
N PRO A 186 -17.37 5.50 18.05
CA PRO A 186 -17.65 5.07 19.43
C PRO A 186 -17.50 3.56 19.64
N HIS A 187 -17.44 2.79 18.55
CA HIS A 187 -17.43 1.33 18.62
C HIS A 187 -15.98 0.83 18.75
N GLU A 188 -15.68 0.05 19.81
CA GLU A 188 -14.30 -0.40 20.11
C GLU A 188 -13.70 -1.23 18.98
N TRP A 189 -14.48 -2.14 18.35
CA TRP A 189 -13.96 -2.99 17.29
C TRP A 189 -13.48 -2.18 16.08
N ASP A 190 -14.23 -1.13 15.69
CA ASP A 190 -13.89 -0.26 14.54
C ASP A 190 -12.75 0.71 14.84
N ALA A 191 -12.56 1.07 16.12
CA ALA A 191 -11.72 2.20 16.53
C ALA A 191 -10.44 1.79 17.26
N ARG A 192 -10.27 0.51 17.61
CA ARG A 192 -9.14 0.07 18.44
C ARG A 192 -7.76 0.42 17.86
N TRP A 193 -7.63 0.36 16.55
CA TRP A 193 -6.39 0.66 15.80
C TRP A 193 -6.55 1.85 14.85
N TRP A 194 -7.55 2.69 15.13
CA TRP A 194 -7.84 3.90 14.38
C TRP A 194 -7.98 5.09 15.33
N SER A 195 -7.66 6.30 14.84
CA SER A 195 -7.85 7.54 15.61
C SER A 195 -8.50 8.64 14.75
N PRO A 196 -9.43 9.43 15.31
CA PRO A 196 -9.95 10.63 14.64
C PRO A 196 -8.86 11.66 14.37
N ILE A 197 -7.72 11.56 15.04
CA ILE A 197 -6.56 12.43 14.82
C ILE A 197 -6.08 12.33 13.37
N ILE A 198 -6.16 11.17 12.72
CA ILE A 198 -5.80 11.00 11.30
C ILE A 198 -6.59 12.00 10.43
N ASN A 199 -7.89 12.10 10.63
CA ASN A 199 -8.75 13.01 9.88
C ASN A 199 -8.47 14.47 10.24
N ALA A 200 -8.14 14.77 11.49
CA ALA A 200 -7.77 16.09 11.95
C ALA A 200 -6.41 16.55 11.38
N GLU A 201 -5.41 15.68 11.33
CA GLU A 201 -4.12 15.92 10.68
C GLU A 201 -4.30 16.19 9.18
N HIS A 202 -5.18 15.41 8.52
CA HIS A 202 -5.52 15.65 7.12
C HIS A 202 -6.07 17.06 6.89
N LEU A 203 -7.04 17.50 7.69
CA LEU A 203 -7.63 18.83 7.57
C LEU A 203 -6.62 19.94 7.89
N ALA A 204 -5.76 19.74 8.89
CA ALA A 204 -4.69 20.68 9.21
C ALA A 204 -3.69 20.83 8.06
N MET A 205 -3.29 19.71 7.44
CA MET A 205 -2.45 19.74 6.23
C MET A 205 -3.14 20.49 5.08
N ARG A 206 -4.43 20.22 4.84
CA ARG A 206 -5.20 20.89 3.78
C ARG A 206 -5.34 22.39 4.00
N GLU A 207 -5.44 22.84 5.25
CA GLU A 207 -5.57 24.25 5.61
C GLU A 207 -4.22 24.99 5.62
N HIS A 208 -3.16 24.30 6.07
CA HIS A 208 -1.83 24.89 6.29
C HIS A 208 -0.71 24.09 5.61
N ALA A 209 -0.06 23.21 6.36
CA ALA A 209 0.95 22.28 5.86
C ALA A 209 1.11 21.06 6.77
N GLY A 210 1.49 19.93 6.18
CA GLY A 210 1.85 18.70 6.88
C GLY A 210 3.30 18.28 6.62
N LEU A 211 3.98 17.79 7.64
CA LEU A 211 5.32 17.22 7.57
C LEU A 211 5.24 15.70 7.83
N PHE A 212 5.85 14.90 6.97
CA PHE A 212 5.72 13.44 6.94
C PHE A 212 7.08 12.76 6.97
N ASP A 213 7.19 11.68 7.73
CA ASP A 213 8.31 10.74 7.62
C ASP A 213 7.98 9.65 6.60
N LEU A 214 8.73 9.62 5.51
CA LEU A 214 8.63 8.67 4.41
C LEU A 214 9.88 7.81 4.26
N SER A 215 10.72 7.71 5.29
CA SER A 215 11.98 6.96 5.28
C SER A 215 11.80 5.46 5.03
N ALA A 216 10.57 4.96 5.14
CA ALA A 216 10.24 3.57 4.86
C ALA A 216 10.15 3.22 3.36
N PHE A 217 10.30 4.17 2.45
CA PHE A 217 10.40 3.86 1.01
C PHE A 217 11.63 2.99 0.72
N ALA A 218 11.49 2.08 -0.23
CA ALA A 218 12.63 1.39 -0.82
C ALA A 218 13.21 2.27 -1.93
N ILE A 219 14.54 2.42 -1.93
CA ILE A 219 15.26 3.30 -2.85
C ILE A 219 16.39 2.51 -3.51
N PHE A 220 16.41 2.51 -4.84
CA PHE A 220 17.44 1.85 -5.63
C PHE A 220 18.07 2.86 -6.59
N ASP A 221 19.40 2.83 -6.71
CA ASP A 221 20.10 3.54 -7.76
C ASP A 221 20.45 2.56 -8.90
N VAL A 222 20.04 2.93 -10.12
CA VAL A 222 20.34 2.22 -11.38
C VAL A 222 21.29 3.10 -12.17
N SER A 223 22.49 2.59 -12.44
CA SER A 223 23.53 3.38 -13.11
C SER A 223 24.34 2.58 -14.11
N GLY A 224 24.99 3.29 -15.03
CA GLY A 224 25.85 2.72 -16.07
C GLY A 224 25.31 2.94 -17.48
N SER A 225 26.15 2.66 -18.49
CA SER A 225 25.84 2.95 -19.90
C SER A 225 24.59 2.23 -20.45
N GLY A 226 24.22 1.10 -19.88
CA GLY A 226 23.00 0.35 -20.22
C GLY A 226 21.77 0.72 -19.38
N ALA A 227 21.88 1.65 -18.41
CA ALA A 227 20.80 1.95 -17.46
C ALA A 227 19.54 2.48 -18.14
N LEU A 228 19.67 3.43 -19.07
CA LEU A 228 18.55 3.99 -19.81
C LEU A 228 17.82 2.92 -20.62
N GLU A 229 18.53 2.10 -21.37
CA GLU A 229 17.96 1.03 -22.20
C GLU A 229 17.23 0.00 -21.33
N GLY A 230 17.87 -0.45 -20.24
CA GLY A 230 17.27 -1.37 -19.28
C GLY A 230 15.99 -0.81 -18.67
N LEU A 231 15.97 0.44 -18.24
CA LEU A 231 14.80 1.09 -17.69
C LEU A 231 13.71 1.33 -18.73
N GLN A 232 14.06 1.61 -19.99
CA GLN A 232 13.11 1.67 -21.09
C GLN A 232 12.36 0.34 -21.28
N ARG A 233 13.05 -0.78 -21.10
CA ARG A 233 12.44 -2.11 -21.22
C ARG A 233 11.52 -2.46 -20.05
N ILE A 234 11.87 -2.01 -18.85
CA ILE A 234 11.12 -2.35 -17.61
C ILE A 234 9.91 -1.45 -17.41
N ALA A 235 10.05 -0.14 -17.57
CA ALA A 235 9.03 0.86 -17.29
C ALA A 235 8.07 1.05 -18.46
N ALA A 236 6.77 1.16 -18.21
CA ALA A 236 5.80 1.44 -19.27
C ALA A 236 5.85 2.90 -19.79
N ARG A 237 6.40 3.82 -18.99
CA ARG A 237 6.57 5.23 -19.37
C ARG A 237 7.93 5.50 -20.01
N GLN A 238 8.04 6.66 -20.71
CA GLN A 238 9.28 7.12 -21.32
C GLN A 238 10.32 7.47 -20.23
N MET A 239 11.50 6.82 -20.29
CA MET A 239 12.62 7.07 -19.37
C MET A 239 13.68 8.00 -19.97
N ASP A 240 13.72 8.14 -21.31
CA ASP A 240 14.56 9.14 -21.96
C ASP A 240 13.90 10.52 -21.88
N VAL A 241 14.08 11.13 -20.74
CA VAL A 241 13.59 12.46 -20.36
C VAL A 241 14.77 13.32 -19.92
N LEU A 242 14.59 14.61 -19.78
CA LEU A 242 15.66 15.50 -19.30
C LEU A 242 16.12 15.10 -17.88
N VAL A 243 17.41 15.26 -17.61
CA VAL A 243 17.97 15.16 -16.25
C VAL A 243 17.19 16.10 -15.33
N GLY A 244 16.86 15.63 -14.14
CA GLY A 244 15.97 16.34 -13.20
C GLY A 244 14.48 16.08 -13.42
N ARG A 245 14.07 15.22 -14.37
CA ARG A 245 12.66 14.81 -14.49
C ARG A 245 12.34 13.65 -13.54
N VAL A 246 11.12 13.68 -13.03
CA VAL A 246 10.53 12.64 -12.20
C VAL A 246 9.39 11.99 -12.99
N VAL A 247 9.43 10.67 -13.11
CA VAL A 247 8.46 9.88 -13.88
C VAL A 247 7.80 8.87 -12.97
N TYR A 248 6.51 9.00 -12.77
CA TYR A 248 5.69 7.93 -12.19
C TYR A 248 5.33 6.93 -13.30
N THR A 249 5.57 5.65 -13.06
CA THR A 249 5.39 4.59 -14.05
C THR A 249 4.89 3.30 -13.44
N PRO A 250 3.91 2.62 -14.08
CA PRO A 250 3.65 1.22 -13.78
C PRO A 250 4.74 0.33 -14.37
N LEU A 251 4.99 -0.80 -13.71
CA LEU A 251 5.67 -1.98 -14.22
C LEU A 251 4.59 -3.00 -14.57
N LEU A 252 4.72 -3.65 -15.72
CA LEU A 252 3.69 -4.55 -16.23
C LEU A 252 4.22 -5.98 -16.36
N SER A 253 3.31 -6.94 -16.22
CA SER A 253 3.51 -8.32 -16.62
C SER A 253 3.41 -8.47 -18.14
N GLN A 254 3.71 -9.65 -18.67
CA GLN A 254 3.57 -9.96 -20.10
C GLN A 254 2.11 -9.83 -20.57
N SER A 255 1.14 -10.18 -19.70
CA SER A 255 -0.30 -10.03 -19.97
C SER A 255 -0.80 -8.59 -19.86
N GLY A 256 0.04 -7.64 -19.42
CA GLY A 256 -0.29 -6.22 -19.26
C GLY A 256 -0.93 -5.85 -17.94
N GLY A 257 -1.00 -6.77 -16.97
CA GLY A 257 -1.39 -6.50 -15.60
C GLY A 257 -0.27 -5.85 -14.80
N PHE A 258 -0.59 -5.29 -13.64
CA PHE A 258 0.40 -4.59 -12.82
C PHE A 258 1.34 -5.55 -12.08
N LYS A 259 2.62 -5.21 -12.05
CA LYS A 259 3.66 -5.84 -11.25
C LYS A 259 4.16 -4.92 -10.15
N SER A 260 4.07 -3.63 -10.34
CA SER A 260 4.35 -2.56 -9.37
C SER A 260 3.94 -1.21 -9.96
N ASP A 261 3.96 -0.20 -9.11
CA ASP A 261 3.95 1.21 -9.50
C ASP A 261 4.99 1.96 -8.68
N LEU A 262 5.75 2.83 -9.34
CA LEU A 262 6.89 3.48 -8.72
C LEU A 262 7.29 4.78 -9.41
N THR A 263 8.17 5.50 -8.75
CA THR A 263 8.72 6.77 -9.26
C THR A 263 10.18 6.58 -9.65
N ILE A 264 10.57 7.09 -10.82
CA ILE A 264 11.95 7.10 -11.30
C ILE A 264 12.39 8.53 -11.53
N MET A 265 13.48 8.95 -10.90
CA MET A 265 14.15 10.24 -11.08
C MET A 265 15.37 10.07 -11.97
N ARG A 266 15.49 10.84 -13.06
CA ARG A 266 16.73 10.89 -13.84
C ARG A 266 17.70 11.90 -13.20
N LEU A 267 18.70 11.42 -12.50
CA LEU A 267 19.67 12.26 -11.77
C LEU A 267 20.91 12.63 -12.58
N GLY A 268 21.16 11.90 -13.66
CA GLY A 268 22.29 12.11 -14.58
C GLY A 268 22.02 11.44 -15.91
N ASP A 269 22.97 11.51 -16.82
CA ASP A 269 22.85 10.87 -18.14
C ASP A 269 22.62 9.36 -17.99
N ASP A 270 23.41 8.72 -17.13
CA ASP A 270 23.41 7.28 -16.86
C ASP A 270 23.12 6.96 -15.37
N LEU A 271 22.42 7.84 -14.66
CA LEU A 271 22.08 7.65 -13.25
C LEU A 271 20.60 7.92 -13.01
N PHE A 272 19.91 6.93 -12.48
CA PHE A 272 18.50 6.97 -12.15
C PHE A 272 18.27 6.49 -10.72
N ARG A 273 17.35 7.15 -10.02
CA ARG A 273 16.87 6.72 -8.70
C ARG A 273 15.45 6.23 -8.78
N VAL A 274 15.23 5.01 -8.35
CA VAL A 274 13.92 4.37 -8.23
C VAL A 274 13.45 4.49 -6.79
N VAL A 275 12.21 4.96 -6.58
CA VAL A 275 11.57 5.03 -5.28
C VAL A 275 10.26 4.26 -5.35
N THR A 276 10.09 3.29 -4.48
CA THR A 276 8.90 2.42 -4.41
C THR A 276 8.44 2.21 -2.97
N GLY A 277 7.24 1.64 -2.80
CA GLY A 277 6.69 1.30 -1.48
C GLY A 277 7.60 0.32 -0.72
N GLY A 278 7.90 0.61 0.54
CA GLY A 278 8.82 -0.21 1.33
C GLY A 278 8.39 -1.68 1.47
N ALA A 279 7.08 -1.94 1.54
CA ALA A 279 6.55 -3.30 1.62
C ALA A 279 6.79 -4.13 0.33
N HIS A 280 6.90 -3.48 -0.81
CA HIS A 280 7.09 -4.11 -2.13
C HIS A 280 8.55 -4.07 -2.60
N GLY A 281 9.41 -3.35 -1.89
CA GLY A 281 10.77 -3.04 -2.33
C GLY A 281 11.62 -4.26 -2.69
N MET A 282 11.50 -5.37 -1.95
CA MET A 282 12.30 -6.57 -2.24
C MET A 282 11.84 -7.29 -3.50
N ALA A 283 10.53 -7.38 -3.75
CA ALA A 283 9.97 -7.94 -4.98
C ALA A 283 10.33 -7.06 -6.19
N ASP A 284 10.23 -5.74 -6.06
CA ASP A 284 10.65 -4.79 -7.09
C ASP A 284 12.14 -4.91 -7.40
N LYS A 285 12.98 -4.99 -6.37
CA LYS A 285 14.43 -5.20 -6.53
C LYS A 285 14.74 -6.46 -7.32
N LYS A 286 14.02 -7.58 -7.02
CA LYS A 286 14.14 -8.82 -7.81
C LYS A 286 13.73 -8.59 -9.25
N TRP A 287 12.60 -7.91 -9.49
CA TRP A 287 12.12 -7.62 -10.84
C TRP A 287 13.14 -6.82 -11.66
N PHE A 288 13.71 -5.76 -11.08
CA PHE A 288 14.77 -4.97 -11.72
C PHE A 288 16.00 -5.83 -12.02
N ARG A 289 16.50 -6.58 -11.04
CA ARG A 289 17.67 -7.46 -11.21
C ARG A 289 17.48 -8.47 -12.34
N ASP A 290 16.29 -9.07 -12.42
CA ASP A 290 16.00 -10.14 -13.38
C ASP A 290 15.81 -9.61 -14.82
N HIS A 291 15.53 -8.31 -14.99
CA HIS A 291 15.22 -7.72 -16.31
C HIS A 291 16.21 -6.64 -16.77
N LEU A 292 17.12 -6.18 -15.91
CA LEU A 292 18.21 -5.30 -16.33
C LEU A 292 19.31 -6.09 -17.06
N PRO A 293 20.09 -5.44 -17.96
CA PRO A 293 21.24 -6.07 -18.61
C PRO A 293 22.20 -6.72 -17.62
N GLN A 294 22.68 -7.95 -17.94
CA GLN A 294 23.57 -8.73 -17.10
C GLN A 294 25.02 -8.75 -17.63
N ASP A 295 25.35 -7.91 -18.60
CA ASP A 295 26.65 -7.82 -19.28
C ASP A 295 27.65 -6.90 -18.56
N GLY A 296 27.27 -6.38 -17.39
CA GLY A 296 28.10 -5.45 -16.62
C GLY A 296 27.92 -3.97 -17.01
N SER A 297 27.06 -3.66 -17.98
CA SER A 297 26.77 -2.27 -18.39
C SER A 297 25.84 -1.54 -17.41
N VAL A 298 25.21 -2.25 -16.47
CA VAL A 298 24.27 -1.70 -15.48
C VAL A 298 24.62 -2.17 -14.07
N SER A 299 24.59 -1.23 -13.13
CA SER A 299 24.65 -1.49 -11.69
C SER A 299 23.30 -1.16 -11.04
N LEU A 300 22.76 -2.09 -10.25
CA LEU A 300 21.59 -1.90 -9.40
C LEU A 300 22.04 -1.93 -7.94
N VAL A 301 21.92 -0.82 -7.24
CA VAL A 301 22.34 -0.70 -5.84
C VAL A 301 21.14 -0.34 -4.97
N ASP A 302 20.88 -1.15 -3.94
CA ASP A 302 19.91 -0.82 -2.90
C ASP A 302 20.53 0.21 -1.96
N VAL A 303 19.97 1.41 -1.97
CA VAL A 303 20.42 2.54 -1.16
C VAL A 303 19.37 2.95 -0.11
N THR A 304 18.38 2.09 0.15
CA THR A 304 17.28 2.33 1.09
C THR A 304 17.77 2.84 2.45
N THR A 305 18.80 2.19 3.00
CA THR A 305 19.33 2.55 4.33
C THR A 305 20.39 3.65 4.30
N ALA A 306 20.73 4.15 3.12
CA ALA A 306 21.64 5.29 2.96
C ALA A 306 20.92 6.63 2.93
N TRP A 307 19.62 6.61 2.66
CA TRP A 307 18.81 7.82 2.49
C TRP A 307 17.63 7.83 3.45
N THR A 308 17.18 9.04 3.80
CA THR A 308 15.90 9.28 4.45
C THR A 308 15.05 10.19 3.59
N THR A 309 13.72 10.03 3.68
CA THR A 309 12.77 10.83 2.91
C THR A 309 11.82 11.56 3.84
N ILE A 310 11.67 12.86 3.64
CA ILE A 310 10.73 13.71 4.35
C ILE A 310 9.78 14.35 3.34
N GLY A 311 8.47 14.31 3.61
CA GLY A 311 7.46 14.97 2.79
C GLY A 311 6.95 16.25 3.44
N LEU A 312 6.77 17.31 2.65
CA LEU A 312 6.15 18.58 3.08
C LEU A 312 5.08 18.95 2.07
N TRP A 313 3.81 18.94 2.48
CA TRP A 313 2.68 19.28 1.62
C TRP A 313 1.67 20.18 2.31
N GLY A 314 0.99 21.00 1.53
CA GLY A 314 -0.06 21.90 1.93
C GLY A 314 0.10 23.28 1.31
N PRO A 315 -0.91 24.15 1.39
CA PRO A 315 -0.86 25.48 0.76
C PRO A 315 0.28 26.37 1.29
N ARG A 316 0.80 26.12 2.50
CA ARG A 316 1.92 26.86 3.09
C ARG A 316 3.30 26.19 2.88
N ALA A 317 3.34 25.06 2.20
CA ALA A 317 4.59 24.30 2.01
C ALA A 317 5.68 25.15 1.31
N ARG A 318 5.30 25.97 0.32
CA ARG A 318 6.25 26.86 -0.36
C ARG A 318 6.78 27.96 0.55
N ASP A 319 5.92 28.60 1.32
CA ASP A 319 6.32 29.68 2.24
C ASP A 319 7.34 29.13 3.26
N ILE A 320 7.07 27.94 3.81
CA ILE A 320 7.98 27.25 4.73
C ILE A 320 9.31 26.95 4.05
N LEU A 321 9.29 26.31 2.89
CA LEU A 321 10.51 25.93 2.17
C LEU A 321 11.33 27.17 1.78
N GLN A 322 10.70 28.23 1.26
CA GLN A 322 11.40 29.44 0.84
C GLN A 322 12.05 30.18 2.02
N SER A 323 11.55 30.00 3.25
CA SER A 323 12.13 30.63 4.44
C SER A 323 13.48 30.00 4.86
N VAL A 324 13.78 28.79 4.40
CA VAL A 324 14.98 28.02 4.75
C VAL A 324 15.91 27.75 3.57
N THR A 325 15.58 28.23 2.37
CA THR A 325 16.41 28.11 1.17
C THR A 325 16.54 29.44 0.42
N ARG A 326 17.66 29.63 -0.24
CA ARG A 326 17.86 30.74 -1.20
C ARG A 326 17.55 30.35 -2.64
N ASP A 327 17.36 29.05 -2.88
CA ASP A 327 16.95 28.55 -4.19
C ASP A 327 15.54 29.05 -4.56
N ASP A 328 15.30 29.26 -5.84
CA ASP A 328 13.99 29.63 -6.34
C ASP A 328 13.05 28.41 -6.32
N VAL A 329 12.11 28.36 -5.36
CA VAL A 329 11.10 27.33 -5.23
C VAL A 329 9.71 27.79 -5.71
N SER A 330 9.66 28.87 -6.49
CA SER A 330 8.45 29.31 -7.18
C SER A 330 7.91 28.25 -8.14
N HIS A 331 6.71 28.47 -8.66
CA HIS A 331 6.13 27.56 -9.66
C HIS A 331 6.98 27.50 -10.94
N GLU A 332 7.53 28.62 -11.36
CA GLU A 332 8.39 28.76 -12.56
C GLU A 332 9.79 28.16 -12.31
N GLY A 333 10.35 28.42 -11.14
CA GLY A 333 11.68 28.00 -10.78
C GLY A 333 11.78 26.52 -10.43
N PHE A 334 10.72 25.90 -9.94
CA PHE A 334 10.68 24.47 -9.58
C PHE A 334 9.38 23.81 -10.03
N LYS A 335 9.32 23.33 -11.25
CA LYS A 335 8.11 22.77 -11.87
C LYS A 335 7.71 21.41 -11.27
N PHE A 336 6.40 21.15 -11.23
CA PHE A 336 5.88 19.83 -10.85
C PHE A 336 6.43 18.71 -11.74
N GLY A 337 6.74 17.57 -11.15
CA GLY A 337 7.36 16.43 -11.84
C GLY A 337 8.83 16.65 -12.16
N THR A 338 9.53 17.48 -11.37
CA THR A 338 10.99 17.66 -11.48
C THR A 338 11.65 17.46 -10.12
N CYS A 339 12.95 17.13 -10.15
CA CYS A 339 13.79 17.05 -8.97
C CYS A 339 15.13 17.77 -9.23
N ARG A 340 15.70 18.32 -8.18
CA ARG A 340 17.05 18.91 -8.19
C ARG A 340 17.58 19.03 -6.77
N THR A 341 18.88 19.15 -6.64
CA THR A 341 19.51 19.50 -5.37
C THR A 341 19.31 20.98 -5.08
N ILE A 342 18.86 21.29 -3.87
CA ILE A 342 18.73 22.63 -3.30
C ILE A 342 19.43 22.70 -1.96
N GLU A 343 19.76 23.91 -1.52
CA GLU A 343 20.32 24.16 -0.21
C GLU A 343 19.19 24.45 0.80
N ILE A 344 19.06 23.62 1.86
CA ILE A 344 18.15 23.87 2.98
C ILE A 344 18.98 24.01 4.25
N GLY A 345 19.03 25.22 4.82
CA GLY A 345 19.91 25.52 5.93
C GLY A 345 21.38 25.26 5.56
N SER A 346 22.03 24.28 6.20
CA SER A 346 23.41 23.86 5.93
C SER A 346 23.50 22.50 5.19
N GLN A 347 22.45 22.06 4.54
CA GLN A 347 22.35 20.74 3.93
C GLN A 347 22.06 20.84 2.44
N LEU A 348 22.72 19.98 1.64
CA LEU A 348 22.36 19.76 0.23
C LEU A 348 21.30 18.67 0.16
N VAL A 349 20.11 19.02 -0.31
CA VAL A 349 18.93 18.18 -0.30
C VAL A 349 18.45 17.92 -1.72
N LEU A 350 18.34 16.66 -2.12
CA LEU A 350 17.62 16.32 -3.34
C LEU A 350 16.11 16.51 -3.09
N ALA A 351 15.55 17.56 -3.67
CA ALA A 351 14.13 17.86 -3.59
C ALA A 351 13.41 17.37 -4.84
N SER A 352 12.25 16.76 -4.68
CA SER A 352 11.38 16.28 -5.76
C SER A 352 10.00 16.91 -5.61
N ARG A 353 9.54 17.68 -6.60
CA ARG A 353 8.22 18.32 -6.55
C ARG A 353 7.16 17.36 -7.09
N ILE A 354 6.65 16.52 -6.19
CA ILE A 354 5.58 15.57 -6.43
C ILE A 354 4.64 15.54 -5.21
N SER A 355 3.49 14.88 -5.34
CA SER A 355 2.54 14.76 -4.24
C SER A 355 1.69 13.50 -4.39
N TYR A 356 1.55 12.74 -3.32
CA TYR A 356 0.60 11.62 -3.21
C TYR A 356 -0.62 12.00 -2.34
N VAL A 357 -0.62 13.18 -1.75
CA VAL A 357 -1.77 13.73 -1.00
C VAL A 357 -2.55 14.77 -1.80
N GLY A 358 -2.04 15.19 -2.96
CA GLY A 358 -2.73 16.11 -3.88
C GLY A 358 -2.65 17.58 -3.50
N ASP A 359 -1.71 17.97 -2.67
CA ASP A 359 -1.38 19.37 -2.36
C ASP A 359 0.00 19.77 -2.90
N LEU A 360 0.24 21.09 -2.95
CA LEU A 360 1.54 21.67 -3.22
C LEU A 360 2.58 21.13 -2.24
N GLY A 361 3.75 20.73 -2.74
CA GLY A 361 4.85 20.35 -1.86
C GLY A 361 5.93 19.53 -2.52
N TRP A 362 6.78 18.94 -1.69
CA TRP A 362 8.00 18.23 -2.08
C TRP A 362 8.27 17.02 -1.22
N GLU A 363 8.96 16.06 -1.79
CA GLU A 363 9.72 15.04 -1.09
C GLU A 363 11.20 15.45 -1.08
N PHE A 364 11.83 15.33 0.10
CA PHE A 364 13.21 15.68 0.34
C PHE A 364 14.01 14.43 0.68
N TYR A 365 15.11 14.22 -0.02
CA TYR A 365 16.01 13.10 0.16
C TYR A 365 17.38 13.59 0.64
N VAL A 366 17.83 13.10 1.79
CA VAL A 366 19.15 13.37 2.36
C VAL A 366 19.80 12.08 2.84
N PRO A 367 21.15 12.04 2.97
CA PRO A 367 21.80 10.97 3.70
C PRO A 367 21.16 10.77 5.09
N ILE A 368 21.04 9.51 5.50
CA ILE A 368 20.24 9.14 6.69
C ILE A 368 20.68 9.89 7.95
N GLU A 369 22.00 10.13 8.11
CA GLU A 369 22.56 10.86 9.26
C GLU A 369 22.16 12.35 9.31
N GLN A 370 21.65 12.89 8.19
CA GLN A 370 21.20 14.27 8.10
C GLN A 370 19.69 14.42 8.27
N GLY A 371 18.95 13.33 8.28
CA GLY A 371 17.47 13.33 8.30
C GLY A 371 16.89 14.06 9.51
N ALA A 372 17.40 13.77 10.70
CA ALA A 372 16.96 14.42 11.93
C ALA A 372 17.15 15.94 11.90
N ARG A 373 18.29 16.41 11.34
CA ARG A 373 18.58 17.84 11.22
C ARG A 373 17.65 18.51 10.20
N LEU A 374 17.37 17.86 9.08
CA LEU A 374 16.44 18.39 8.08
C LEU A 374 15.02 18.51 8.64
N TRP A 375 14.58 17.49 9.39
CA TRP A 375 13.29 17.54 10.08
C TRP A 375 13.20 18.75 11.00
N ASP A 376 14.22 18.97 11.86
CA ASP A 376 14.24 20.08 12.80
C ASP A 376 14.18 21.44 12.10
N VAL A 377 14.94 21.63 11.01
CA VAL A 377 14.94 22.87 10.23
C VAL A 377 13.56 23.15 9.64
N LEU A 378 12.93 22.15 9.04
CA LEU A 378 11.58 22.30 8.46
C LEU A 378 10.52 22.48 9.53
N TRP A 379 10.65 21.76 10.66
CA TRP A 379 9.73 21.85 11.79
C TRP A 379 9.73 23.25 12.41
N GLU A 380 10.91 23.78 12.72
CA GLU A 380 11.07 25.13 13.27
C GLU A 380 10.54 26.21 12.30
N ALA A 381 10.92 26.11 11.03
CA ALA A 381 10.44 27.04 9.99
C ALA A 381 8.93 27.00 9.77
N GLY A 382 8.34 25.84 10.01
CA GLY A 382 6.91 25.62 9.81
C GLY A 382 6.02 26.13 10.94
N GLN A 383 6.55 26.38 12.16
CA GLN A 383 5.73 26.78 13.30
C GLN A 383 4.92 28.06 13.07
N PRO A 384 5.50 29.13 12.47
CA PRO A 384 4.71 30.34 12.14
C PRO A 384 3.61 30.10 11.11
N HIS A 385 3.67 29.00 10.38
CA HIS A 385 2.74 28.58 9.34
C HIS A 385 1.78 27.49 9.78
N SER A 386 1.70 27.18 11.07
CA SER A 386 0.86 26.11 11.63
C SER A 386 1.16 24.73 11.01
N LEU A 387 2.45 24.42 10.80
CA LEU A 387 2.89 23.12 10.33
C LEU A 387 2.48 22.02 11.32
N THR A 388 1.91 20.94 10.82
CA THR A 388 1.47 19.78 11.60
C THR A 388 2.30 18.57 11.22
N ALA A 389 2.82 17.82 12.20
CA ALA A 389 3.35 16.48 11.93
C ALA A 389 2.18 15.57 11.55
N CYS A 390 2.26 14.91 10.41
CA CYS A 390 1.19 14.06 9.89
C CYS A 390 1.68 12.62 9.73
N GLY A 391 0.83 11.68 10.14
CA GLY A 391 1.14 10.27 10.03
C GLY A 391 0.84 9.67 8.64
N ILE A 392 1.29 8.42 8.46
CA ILE A 392 1.05 7.65 7.23
C ILE A 392 -0.45 7.40 6.99
N GLY A 393 -1.29 7.49 8.03
CA GLY A 393 -2.75 7.43 7.91
C GLY A 393 -3.31 8.53 6.99
N VAL A 394 -2.70 9.72 6.97
CA VAL A 394 -3.03 10.77 6.01
C VAL A 394 -2.47 10.44 4.63
N TYR A 395 -1.18 10.13 4.53
CA TYR A 395 -0.51 9.89 3.25
C TYR A 395 -1.08 8.69 2.51
N GLY A 396 -1.15 7.53 3.17
CA GLY A 396 -1.52 6.26 2.56
C GLY A 396 -3.03 6.01 2.47
N THR A 397 -3.86 6.79 3.19
CA THR A 397 -5.31 6.57 3.22
C THR A 397 -6.08 7.82 2.83
N THR A 398 -6.31 8.76 3.75
CA THR A 398 -7.26 9.85 3.51
C THR A 398 -6.83 10.80 2.39
N GLY A 399 -5.54 11.16 2.33
CA GLY A 399 -5.01 12.08 1.32
C GLY A 399 -5.10 11.53 -0.10
N ARG A 400 -4.64 10.27 -0.30
CA ARG A 400 -4.69 9.64 -1.62
C ARG A 400 -6.10 9.33 -2.10
N LEU A 401 -7.00 8.91 -1.18
CA LEU A 401 -8.37 8.53 -1.54
C LEU A 401 -9.18 9.72 -2.07
N GLU A 402 -9.05 10.89 -1.47
CA GLU A 402 -9.69 12.11 -1.99
C GLU A 402 -9.23 12.47 -3.40
N LYS A 403 -8.02 12.07 -3.77
CA LYS A 403 -7.46 12.25 -5.12
C LYS A 403 -7.70 11.06 -6.03
N GLY A 404 -8.31 9.99 -5.54
CA GLY A 404 -8.47 8.76 -6.30
C GLY A 404 -7.14 8.14 -6.73
N TYR A 405 -6.03 8.41 -6.00
CA TYR A 405 -4.72 7.83 -6.32
C TYR A 405 -4.69 6.35 -5.97
N ARG A 406 -4.14 5.57 -6.89
CA ARG A 406 -4.07 4.12 -6.82
C ARG A 406 -2.89 3.69 -5.95
N ALA A 407 -2.99 2.48 -5.41
CA ALA A 407 -1.91 1.83 -4.70
C ALA A 407 -1.73 0.39 -5.21
N TYR A 408 -0.49 -0.02 -5.40
CA TYR A 408 -0.16 -1.41 -5.72
C TYR A 408 -0.55 -2.33 -4.53
N GLY A 409 -1.15 -3.46 -4.86
CA GLY A 409 -1.72 -4.39 -3.88
C GLY A 409 -3.14 -4.03 -3.40
N ALA A 410 -3.73 -2.94 -3.94
CA ALA A 410 -5.11 -2.56 -3.71
C ALA A 410 -5.86 -2.36 -5.03
N GLU A 411 -5.68 -1.23 -5.71
CA GLU A 411 -6.24 -0.99 -7.06
C GLU A 411 -5.39 -1.60 -8.16
N LEU A 412 -4.08 -1.67 -7.96
CA LEU A 412 -3.13 -2.12 -8.97
C LEU A 412 -2.68 -3.54 -8.60
N GLU A 413 -3.26 -4.51 -9.27
CA GLU A 413 -2.98 -5.94 -9.16
C GLU A 413 -2.83 -6.55 -10.56
N THR A 414 -2.28 -7.74 -10.67
CA THR A 414 -2.01 -8.41 -11.97
C THR A 414 -3.29 -8.66 -12.79
N GLU A 415 -4.45 -8.76 -12.15
CA GLU A 415 -5.75 -9.04 -12.78
C GLU A 415 -6.37 -7.83 -13.48
N TYR A 416 -5.87 -6.62 -13.21
CA TYR A 416 -6.32 -5.38 -13.83
C TYR A 416 -5.23 -4.79 -14.72
N ASP A 417 -5.67 -4.04 -15.72
CA ASP A 417 -4.77 -3.40 -16.66
C ASP A 417 -4.77 -1.87 -16.56
N VAL A 418 -3.81 -1.26 -17.24
CA VAL A 418 -3.57 0.20 -17.20
C VAL A 418 -4.76 1.01 -17.72
N VAL A 419 -5.58 0.44 -18.62
CA VAL A 419 -6.78 1.10 -19.19
C VAL A 419 -7.89 1.07 -18.16
N GLU A 420 -8.16 -0.09 -17.58
CA GLU A 420 -9.17 -0.27 -16.52
C GLU A 420 -8.87 0.63 -15.30
N ALA A 421 -7.59 0.75 -14.92
CA ALA A 421 -7.15 1.63 -13.84
C ALA A 421 -7.18 3.13 -14.20
N GLY A 422 -7.48 3.50 -15.46
CA GLY A 422 -7.44 4.90 -15.91
C GLY A 422 -6.03 5.52 -15.87
N MET A 423 -4.98 4.70 -16.02
CA MET A 423 -3.58 5.12 -15.94
C MET A 423 -2.88 5.13 -17.30
N GLN A 424 -3.60 4.96 -18.39
CA GLN A 424 -3.02 4.95 -19.73
C GLN A 424 -2.34 6.28 -20.09
N ALA A 425 -1.18 6.20 -20.74
CA ALA A 425 -0.55 7.37 -21.32
C ALA A 425 -1.33 7.86 -22.54
N VAL A 426 -1.35 9.18 -22.76
CA VAL A 426 -1.89 9.75 -24.02
C VAL A 426 -1.18 9.14 -25.24
N ARG A 427 0.12 8.95 -25.14
CA ARG A 427 0.93 8.26 -26.14
C ARG A 427 1.73 7.14 -25.49
N VAL A 428 1.70 5.96 -26.08
CA VAL A 428 2.61 4.85 -25.74
C VAL A 428 3.95 5.15 -26.41
N LYS A 429 5.05 4.95 -25.72
CA LYS A 429 6.38 5.16 -26.27
C LYS A 429 6.67 4.15 -27.40
N GLU A 430 7.55 4.56 -28.32
CA GLU A 430 7.94 3.72 -29.47
C GLU A 430 8.80 2.52 -29.04
N GLN A 431 9.70 2.74 -28.09
CA GLN A 431 10.55 1.70 -27.53
C GLN A 431 9.74 0.55 -26.96
N ASP A 432 10.28 -0.64 -27.07
CA ASP A 432 9.65 -1.83 -26.47
C ASP A 432 9.75 -1.82 -24.93
N PHE A 433 8.76 -2.45 -24.30
CA PHE A 433 8.74 -2.68 -22.87
C PHE A 433 7.91 -3.90 -22.51
N ILE A 434 8.15 -4.47 -21.33
CA ILE A 434 7.43 -5.64 -20.84
C ILE A 434 5.95 -5.33 -20.77
N GLY A 435 5.12 -6.17 -21.41
CA GLY A 435 3.67 -6.01 -21.46
C GLY A 435 3.13 -5.05 -22.54
N LYS A 436 4.01 -4.45 -23.39
CA LYS A 436 3.58 -3.47 -24.40
C LYS A 436 2.51 -4.00 -25.36
N GLU A 437 2.72 -5.20 -25.89
CA GLU A 437 1.76 -5.80 -26.83
C GLU A 437 0.37 -5.98 -26.19
N ALA A 438 0.33 -6.51 -24.98
CA ALA A 438 -0.91 -6.65 -24.22
C ALA A 438 -1.54 -5.29 -23.92
N HIS A 439 -0.74 -4.30 -23.48
CA HIS A 439 -1.21 -2.94 -23.23
C HIS A 439 -1.84 -2.29 -24.48
N LEU A 440 -1.25 -2.49 -25.66
CA LEU A 440 -1.82 -1.99 -26.92
C LEU A 440 -3.15 -2.67 -27.23
N ARG A 441 -3.23 -4.00 -27.08
CA ARG A 441 -4.52 -4.72 -27.24
C ARG A 441 -5.61 -4.21 -26.29
N HIS A 442 -5.26 -3.97 -25.00
CA HIS A 442 -6.22 -3.44 -24.03
C HIS A 442 -6.70 -2.03 -24.39
N ARG A 443 -5.83 -1.19 -24.96
CA ARG A 443 -6.22 0.15 -25.43
C ARG A 443 -7.20 0.14 -26.61
N ASP A 444 -7.09 -0.85 -27.47
CA ASP A 444 -7.93 -0.98 -28.67
C ASP A 444 -9.24 -1.72 -28.37
N ALA A 445 -9.38 -2.28 -27.17
CA ALA A 445 -10.58 -3.00 -26.72
C ALA A 445 -11.41 -2.15 -25.74
N GLU A 446 -12.69 -2.50 -25.61
CA GLU A 446 -13.51 -2.00 -24.51
C GLU A 446 -13.01 -2.59 -23.19
N PRO A 447 -12.81 -1.76 -22.13
CA PRO A 447 -12.38 -2.28 -20.82
C PRO A 447 -13.48 -3.15 -20.22
N ALA A 448 -13.09 -4.27 -19.59
CA ALA A 448 -14.06 -5.12 -18.89
C ALA A 448 -14.58 -4.47 -17.62
N ALA A 449 -13.77 -3.62 -16.98
CA ALA A 449 -14.14 -2.83 -15.81
C ALA A 449 -13.44 -1.46 -15.84
N ILE A 450 -13.96 -0.51 -15.10
CA ILE A 450 -13.39 0.83 -14.96
C ILE A 450 -13.29 1.13 -13.47
N LEU A 451 -12.12 1.60 -13.02
CA LEU A 451 -11.96 2.04 -11.65
C LEU A 451 -12.79 3.30 -11.39
N CYS A 452 -13.65 3.22 -10.38
CA CYS A 452 -14.56 4.28 -9.97
C CYS A 452 -14.27 4.72 -8.53
N THR A 453 -14.55 5.98 -8.24
CA THR A 453 -14.65 6.49 -6.88
C THR A 453 -16.11 6.57 -6.49
N LEU A 454 -16.45 5.92 -5.38
CA LEU A 454 -17.80 5.90 -4.83
C LEU A 454 -17.79 6.54 -3.45
N THR A 455 -18.93 7.05 -3.00
CA THR A 455 -19.14 7.46 -1.60
C THR A 455 -20.31 6.70 -1.01
N VAL A 456 -20.18 6.39 0.28
CA VAL A 456 -21.28 5.77 1.04
C VAL A 456 -22.28 6.86 1.40
N ASP A 457 -23.54 6.70 1.03
CA ASP A 457 -24.60 7.70 1.23
C ASP A 457 -25.01 7.79 2.71
N ASP A 458 -25.29 6.64 3.31
CA ASP A 458 -25.53 6.47 4.73
C ASP A 458 -24.97 5.13 5.18
N HIS A 459 -24.03 5.17 6.08
CA HIS A 459 -23.38 3.97 6.63
C HIS A 459 -23.88 3.58 8.02
N THR A 460 -25.07 4.06 8.38
CA THR A 460 -25.74 3.70 9.64
C THR A 460 -26.45 2.35 9.48
N SER A 461 -26.10 1.38 10.31
CA SER A 461 -26.72 0.05 10.34
C SER A 461 -28.16 0.10 10.89
N ALA A 462 -28.91 -0.98 10.71
CA ALA A 462 -30.24 -1.14 11.30
C ALA A 462 -30.26 -1.00 12.84
N ALA A 463 -29.11 -1.27 13.49
CA ALA A 463 -28.94 -1.06 14.94
C ALA A 463 -28.56 0.39 15.32
N GLY A 464 -28.54 1.33 14.37
CA GLY A 464 -28.17 2.72 14.62
C GLY A 464 -26.66 2.95 14.82
N ILE A 465 -25.82 1.98 14.46
CA ILE A 465 -24.36 2.05 14.60
C ILE A 465 -23.77 2.33 13.22
N LYS A 466 -22.89 3.33 13.11
CA LYS A 466 -22.14 3.57 11.87
C LYS A 466 -21.16 2.43 11.60
N ARG A 467 -21.10 2.01 10.34
CA ARG A 467 -20.21 0.97 9.84
C ARG A 467 -19.20 1.56 8.85
N TYR A 468 -17.98 1.09 8.93
CA TYR A 468 -16.87 1.61 8.14
C TYR A 468 -16.23 0.46 7.33
N PRO A 469 -16.65 0.26 6.06
CA PRO A 469 -16.02 -0.72 5.18
C PRO A 469 -14.50 -0.53 5.15
N LEU A 470 -13.76 -1.63 5.01
CA LEU A 470 -12.30 -1.64 5.20
C LEU A 470 -11.52 -1.85 3.89
N GLY A 471 -12.20 -2.40 2.90
CA GLY A 471 -11.67 -2.96 1.67
C GLY A 471 -11.98 -4.46 1.57
N ARG A 472 -12.14 -4.95 0.34
CA ARG A 472 -12.53 -6.32 -0.02
C ARG A 472 -14.01 -6.66 0.15
N GLU A 473 -14.85 -5.76 0.63
CA GLU A 473 -16.31 -5.94 0.67
C GLU A 473 -16.90 -5.96 -0.74
N PRO A 474 -17.93 -6.81 -0.98
CA PRO A 474 -18.59 -6.85 -2.28
C PRO A 474 -19.32 -5.54 -2.60
N ILE A 475 -19.23 -5.09 -3.84
CA ILE A 475 -20.17 -4.11 -4.41
C ILE A 475 -21.23 -4.89 -5.16
N VAL A 476 -22.49 -4.64 -4.82
CA VAL A 476 -23.66 -5.35 -5.32
C VAL A 476 -24.74 -4.36 -5.79
N LEU A 477 -25.75 -4.84 -6.50
CA LEU A 477 -26.97 -4.06 -6.67
C LEU A 477 -27.72 -3.92 -5.33
N ARG A 478 -28.57 -2.93 -5.19
CA ARG A 478 -29.33 -2.69 -3.93
C ARG A 478 -30.14 -3.90 -3.46
N ASP A 479 -30.57 -4.77 -4.35
CA ASP A 479 -31.28 -6.02 -4.04
C ASP A 479 -30.34 -7.16 -3.57
N GLY A 480 -29.00 -6.97 -3.65
CA GLY A 480 -27.97 -7.93 -3.32
C GLY A 480 -27.48 -8.77 -4.49
N THR A 481 -27.95 -8.49 -5.70
CA THR A 481 -27.46 -9.19 -6.88
C THR A 481 -25.97 -8.87 -7.11
N PRO A 482 -25.09 -9.90 -7.19
CA PRO A 482 -23.68 -9.69 -7.46
C PRO A 482 -23.44 -9.05 -8.84
N ILE A 483 -22.44 -8.17 -8.89
CA ILE A 483 -21.98 -7.54 -10.14
C ILE A 483 -20.74 -8.27 -10.61
N THR A 484 -20.74 -8.66 -11.90
CA THR A 484 -19.64 -9.39 -12.51
C THR A 484 -19.32 -8.74 -13.86
N ASP A 485 -18.03 -8.48 -14.12
CA ASP A 485 -17.58 -7.93 -15.40
C ASP A 485 -17.47 -8.98 -16.51
N ALA A 486 -17.11 -8.53 -17.71
CA ALA A 486 -17.00 -9.40 -18.89
C ALA A 486 -15.89 -10.47 -18.78
N ARG A 487 -14.94 -10.33 -17.85
CA ARG A 487 -13.90 -11.33 -17.54
C ARG A 487 -14.31 -12.28 -16.40
N GLY A 488 -15.51 -12.13 -15.84
CA GLY A 488 -16.02 -12.95 -14.74
C GLY A 488 -15.51 -12.51 -13.35
N ARG A 489 -14.86 -11.33 -13.23
CA ARG A 489 -14.41 -10.78 -11.93
C ARG A 489 -15.59 -10.08 -11.25
N ARG A 490 -15.74 -10.32 -9.96
CA ARG A 490 -16.76 -9.63 -9.15
C ARG A 490 -16.28 -8.25 -8.73
N SER A 491 -17.20 -7.28 -8.71
CA SER A 491 -16.92 -5.95 -8.17
C SER A 491 -16.81 -6.00 -6.64
N TYR A 492 -15.75 -5.38 -6.11
CA TYR A 492 -15.51 -5.26 -4.68
C TYR A 492 -14.76 -3.95 -4.36
N VAL A 493 -14.78 -3.55 -3.10
CA VAL A 493 -14.05 -2.39 -2.61
C VAL A 493 -12.55 -2.69 -2.60
N THR A 494 -11.77 -1.97 -3.38
CA THR A 494 -10.30 -2.12 -3.39
C THR A 494 -9.65 -1.32 -2.27
N SER A 495 -10.17 -0.12 -2.01
CA SER A 495 -9.76 0.73 -0.89
C SER A 495 -10.94 1.47 -0.30
N ALA A 496 -10.90 1.69 1.02
CA ALA A 496 -11.92 2.43 1.76
C ALA A 496 -11.30 3.39 2.77
N GLY A 497 -11.95 4.52 3.01
CA GLY A 497 -11.51 5.46 4.03
C GLY A 497 -12.30 6.76 4.05
N ALA A 498 -12.06 7.55 5.09
CA ALA A 498 -12.66 8.88 5.17
C ALA A 498 -12.10 9.82 4.11
N GLY A 499 -12.96 10.69 3.57
CA GLY A 499 -12.59 11.90 2.84
C GLY A 499 -12.89 13.12 3.71
N PRO A 500 -11.98 13.50 4.62
CA PRO A 500 -12.26 14.53 5.62
C PRO A 500 -12.60 15.89 5.02
N SER A 501 -11.99 16.26 3.88
CA SER A 501 -12.30 17.51 3.17
C SER A 501 -13.70 17.51 2.55
N LEU A 502 -14.28 16.34 2.33
CA LEU A 502 -15.59 16.17 1.69
C LEU A 502 -16.69 15.84 2.71
N GLY A 503 -16.32 15.47 3.93
CA GLY A 503 -17.25 14.98 4.94
C GLY A 503 -17.94 13.67 4.52
N ARG A 504 -17.29 12.82 3.72
CA ARG A 504 -17.83 11.58 3.15
C ARG A 504 -16.90 10.40 3.39
N TYR A 505 -17.46 9.19 3.33
CA TYR A 505 -16.67 7.95 3.33
C TYR A 505 -16.51 7.45 1.90
N ILE A 506 -15.26 7.34 1.46
CA ILE A 506 -14.86 7.06 0.07
C ILE A 506 -14.54 5.59 -0.09
N LEU A 507 -14.98 5.01 -1.20
CA LEU A 507 -14.62 3.68 -1.66
C LEU A 507 -14.03 3.77 -3.07
N LEU A 508 -13.01 2.96 -3.35
CA LEU A 508 -12.57 2.70 -4.73
C LEU A 508 -13.01 1.29 -5.11
N ALA A 509 -13.53 1.13 -6.33
CA ALA A 509 -13.96 -0.17 -6.84
C ALA A 509 -13.92 -0.20 -8.36
N TYR A 510 -13.61 -1.37 -8.94
CA TYR A 510 -13.79 -1.62 -10.37
C TYR A 510 -15.24 -2.02 -10.66
N LEU A 511 -15.87 -1.31 -11.60
CA LEU A 511 -17.22 -1.56 -12.05
C LEU A 511 -17.23 -1.88 -13.54
N PRO A 512 -18.08 -2.82 -14.02
CA PRO A 512 -18.27 -3.00 -15.45
C PRO A 512 -18.83 -1.70 -16.06
N PRO A 513 -18.53 -1.41 -17.36
CA PRO A 513 -18.86 -0.12 -18.01
C PRO A 513 -20.33 0.29 -17.90
N GLU A 514 -21.26 -0.65 -17.97
CA GLU A 514 -22.70 -0.39 -17.86
C GLU A 514 -23.16 0.00 -16.45
N ARG A 515 -22.30 -0.20 -15.43
CA ARG A 515 -22.53 0.22 -14.04
C ARG A 515 -21.66 1.41 -13.62
N ALA A 516 -20.65 1.72 -14.40
CA ALA A 516 -19.75 2.84 -14.19
C ALA A 516 -20.39 4.14 -14.70
N VAL A 517 -21.46 4.61 -14.04
CA VAL A 517 -22.23 5.80 -14.43
C VAL A 517 -22.22 6.81 -13.30
N GLU A 518 -21.62 8.00 -13.53
CA GLU A 518 -21.58 9.08 -12.53
C GLU A 518 -22.99 9.48 -12.07
N GLY A 519 -23.18 9.62 -10.77
CA GLY A 519 -24.44 9.93 -10.13
C GLY A 519 -25.36 8.71 -9.95
N SER A 520 -24.96 7.51 -10.39
CA SER A 520 -25.76 6.28 -10.16
C SER A 520 -25.81 5.94 -8.69
N GLN A 521 -27.00 5.57 -8.22
CA GLN A 521 -27.30 5.13 -6.86
C GLN A 521 -27.90 3.72 -6.83
N GLU A 522 -27.70 2.93 -7.86
CA GLU A 522 -28.22 1.56 -7.96
C GLU A 522 -27.43 0.56 -7.12
N LEU A 523 -26.26 0.97 -6.63
CA LEU A 523 -25.28 0.12 -5.98
C LEU A 523 -25.33 0.21 -4.47
N ALA A 524 -24.80 -0.82 -3.82
CA ALA A 524 -24.55 -0.85 -2.38
C ALA A 524 -23.24 -1.60 -2.10
N VAL A 525 -22.56 -1.24 -1.01
CA VAL A 525 -21.53 -2.06 -0.40
C VAL A 525 -22.17 -2.98 0.62
N GLU A 526 -21.84 -4.28 0.57
CA GLU A 526 -22.32 -5.26 1.54
C GLU A 526 -21.26 -5.47 2.61
N TYR A 527 -21.59 -5.13 3.87
CA TYR A 527 -20.67 -5.20 4.99
C TYR A 527 -21.41 -5.63 6.26
N MET A 528 -20.86 -6.59 6.99
CA MET A 528 -21.47 -7.15 8.20
C MET A 528 -22.95 -7.58 8.00
N ASN A 529 -23.24 -8.25 6.91
CA ASN A 529 -24.57 -8.74 6.56
C ASN A 529 -25.63 -7.65 6.29
N GLU A 530 -25.22 -6.40 6.14
CA GLU A 530 -26.07 -5.28 5.78
C GLU A 530 -25.59 -4.63 4.47
N ARG A 531 -26.47 -3.92 3.78
CA ARG A 531 -26.15 -3.22 2.53
C ARG A 531 -26.28 -1.73 2.74
N PHE A 532 -25.19 -1.03 2.45
CA PHE A 532 -25.11 0.43 2.57
C PHE A 532 -25.10 1.03 1.17
N PRO A 533 -26.10 1.88 0.84
CA PRO A 533 -26.18 2.53 -0.45
C PRO A 533 -24.93 3.36 -0.77
N VAL A 534 -24.48 3.30 -2.02
CA VAL A 534 -23.36 4.10 -2.51
C VAL A 534 -23.73 4.87 -3.74
N THR A 535 -23.12 6.05 -3.90
CA THR A 535 -23.17 6.86 -5.11
C THR A 535 -21.86 6.73 -5.87
N VAL A 536 -21.92 6.55 -7.18
CA VAL A 536 -20.74 6.62 -8.07
C VAL A 536 -20.43 8.09 -8.32
N ASP A 537 -19.41 8.64 -7.66
CA ASP A 537 -19.07 10.06 -7.80
C ASP A 537 -18.20 10.34 -9.03
N VAL A 538 -17.24 9.45 -9.31
CA VAL A 538 -16.32 9.64 -10.43
C VAL A 538 -16.03 8.30 -11.11
N VAL A 539 -16.07 8.33 -12.43
CA VAL A 539 -15.63 7.23 -13.31
C VAL A 539 -14.23 7.59 -13.87
N GLY A 540 -13.26 6.68 -13.64
CA GLY A 540 -11.89 6.87 -14.11
C GLY A 540 -11.01 7.74 -13.20
N PRO A 541 -10.00 8.45 -13.74
CA PRO A 541 -8.89 8.98 -12.96
C PRO A 541 -9.10 10.38 -12.35
N ARG A 542 -10.24 11.02 -12.58
CA ARG A 542 -10.51 12.36 -12.06
C ARG A 542 -10.65 12.31 -10.52
N PRO A 543 -10.00 13.23 -9.77
CA PRO A 543 -10.19 13.29 -8.32
C PRO A 543 -11.59 13.76 -7.92
N VAL A 544 -12.09 13.30 -6.77
CA VAL A 544 -13.32 13.86 -6.16
C VAL A 544 -13.04 15.17 -5.43
N PHE A 545 -11.84 15.32 -4.87
CA PHE A 545 -11.38 16.56 -4.25
C PHE A 545 -10.42 17.30 -5.18
N ASP A 546 -10.63 18.59 -5.39
CA ASP A 546 -9.84 19.43 -6.31
C ASP A 546 -9.69 18.77 -7.71
N PRO A 547 -10.81 18.60 -8.46
CA PRO A 547 -10.83 17.81 -9.71
C PRO A 547 -9.87 18.33 -10.79
N GLU A 548 -9.57 19.63 -10.76
CA GLU A 548 -8.69 20.29 -11.74
C GLU A 548 -7.22 20.30 -11.29
N ASN A 549 -6.92 19.75 -10.13
CA ASN A 549 -5.57 19.70 -9.56
C ASN A 549 -4.91 21.08 -9.41
N LEU A 550 -5.69 22.10 -9.02
CA LEU A 550 -5.20 23.46 -8.83
C LEU A 550 -4.24 23.54 -7.63
N ARG A 551 -4.54 22.81 -6.55
CA ARG A 551 -3.73 22.82 -5.34
C ARG A 551 -2.31 22.29 -5.57
N ILE A 552 -2.16 21.22 -6.33
CA ILE A 552 -0.84 20.63 -6.63
C ILE A 552 -0.02 21.48 -7.59
N ARG A 553 -0.70 22.31 -8.39
CA ARG A 553 -0.09 23.18 -9.40
C ARG A 553 0.21 24.59 -8.91
N SER A 554 -0.35 24.96 -7.73
CA SER A 554 -0.19 26.30 -7.15
C SER A 554 1.25 26.71 -6.83
#